data_5d06a2ecd16590ed566e3e241d465c9f
#
_entry.id   5d06a2ecd16590ed566e3e241d465c9f
#
_cell.length_a   1.000
_cell.length_b   1.000
_cell.length_c   1.000
_cell.angle_alpha   90.00
_cell.angle_beta   90.00
_cell.angle_gamma   90.00
#
_symmetry.space_group_name_H-M   'P 1'
#
loop_
_entity.id
_entity.type
_entity.pdbx_description
1 polymer ?
#
loop_
_entity_poly.entity_id
_entity_poly.type
_entity_poly.pdbx_seq_one_letter_code
_entity_poly.pdbx_strand_id
1 'polypeptide(L)'
;MKPLLFLFVLAWSASAGEYAVLASGARLYAERHESDGGKVTLFNKAGSTEMDAALVVRFEQEDFQTPDAVPPPAAAAAPEAKPANISELVDNAARKYGLPPAFVRAVVAVESGYHPDAVSPKGAIGLMQLMPGTARGLGADPRNPAQNVDAGTRYLRDLLLKYDSHPYRALAAYNAGPGAVEKYHGVPPYRETQAYILNVLRYWQKPQTD
;
A
#
# COMPACT_ATOMS: atom_id res chain seq x y z
N MET A 1 4.61 41.63 -48.68
CA MET A 1 4.49 40.22 -48.22
C MET A 1 4.68 40.20 -46.72
N LYS A 2 3.59 40.02 -45.94
CA LYS A 2 3.64 39.93 -44.46
C LYS A 2 3.77 38.44 -44.07
N PRO A 3 4.67 38.06 -43.16
CA PRO A 3 4.71 36.66 -42.67
C PRO A 3 3.57 36.44 -41.68
N LEU A 4 2.80 35.40 -41.92
CA LEU A 4 1.74 34.88 -41.06
C LEU A 4 2.38 34.17 -39.87
N LEU A 5 2.23 34.71 -38.69
CA LEU A 5 2.69 34.13 -37.43
C LEU A 5 1.70 33.05 -37.02
N PHE A 6 2.07 31.77 -37.16
CA PHE A 6 1.30 30.65 -36.61
C PHE A 6 1.50 30.60 -35.11
N LEU A 7 0.47 30.97 -34.38
CA LEU A 7 0.41 30.82 -32.94
C LEU A 7 0.04 29.35 -32.64
N PHE A 8 1.02 28.52 -32.24
CA PHE A 8 0.74 27.20 -31.70
C PHE A 8 0.18 27.39 -30.29
N VAL A 9 -1.14 27.23 -30.15
CA VAL A 9 -1.78 27.08 -28.85
C VAL A 9 -1.49 25.66 -28.39
N LEU A 10 -0.54 25.49 -27.47
CA LEU A 10 -0.39 24.25 -26.71
C LEU A 10 -1.60 24.14 -25.78
N ALA A 11 -2.55 23.28 -26.16
CA ALA A 11 -3.58 22.81 -25.24
C ALA A 11 -2.90 21.98 -24.15
N TRP A 12 -2.86 22.51 -22.95
CA TRP A 12 -2.44 21.76 -21.75
C TRP A 12 -3.57 20.79 -21.40
N SER A 13 -3.52 19.60 -21.96
CA SER A 13 -4.32 18.49 -21.47
C SER A 13 -3.72 18.07 -20.13
N ALA A 14 -4.52 18.09 -19.07
CA ALA A 14 -4.17 17.45 -17.82
C ALA A 14 -3.99 15.94 -18.11
N SER A 15 -2.76 15.49 -18.19
CA SER A 15 -2.45 14.10 -18.43
C SER A 15 -2.75 13.31 -17.16
N ALA A 16 -3.71 12.39 -17.24
CA ALA A 16 -3.81 11.31 -16.28
C ALA A 16 -2.47 10.56 -16.30
N GLY A 17 -1.97 10.16 -15.11
CA GLY A 17 -0.73 9.42 -15.00
C GLY A 17 -0.81 8.07 -15.75
N GLU A 18 0.33 7.49 -16.04
CA GLU A 18 0.43 6.23 -16.77
C GLU A 18 1.39 5.25 -16.09
N TYR A 19 1.23 3.97 -16.38
CA TYR A 19 2.13 2.93 -15.89
C TYR A 19 2.91 2.31 -17.05
N ALA A 20 4.24 2.35 -17.01
CA ALA A 20 5.09 1.52 -17.85
C ALA A 20 5.09 0.09 -17.31
N VAL A 21 4.56 -0.86 -18.08
CA VAL A 21 4.57 -2.28 -17.75
C VAL A 21 5.83 -2.90 -18.34
N LEU A 22 6.69 -3.44 -17.49
CA LEU A 22 7.96 -4.02 -17.88
C LEU A 22 7.80 -5.51 -18.26
N ALA A 23 8.76 -6.03 -19.03
CA ALA A 23 8.84 -7.45 -19.40
C ALA A 23 8.93 -8.38 -18.16
N SER A 24 9.42 -7.89 -17.03
CA SER A 24 9.43 -8.57 -15.74
C SER A 24 8.07 -8.65 -15.05
N GLY A 25 7.04 -7.99 -15.59
CA GLY A 25 5.74 -7.82 -14.94
C GLY A 25 5.68 -6.66 -13.94
N ALA A 26 6.79 -5.97 -13.68
CA ALA A 26 6.79 -4.78 -12.83
C ALA A 26 6.07 -3.61 -13.53
N ARG A 27 5.41 -2.74 -12.73
CA ARG A 27 4.71 -1.54 -13.21
C ARG A 27 5.38 -0.31 -12.57
N LEU A 28 5.84 0.62 -13.40
CA LEU A 28 6.45 1.87 -12.96
C LEU A 28 5.51 3.03 -13.31
N TYR A 29 5.12 3.80 -12.30
CA TYR A 29 4.29 4.98 -12.49
C TYR A 29 5.09 6.14 -13.07
N ALA A 30 4.51 6.82 -14.06
CA ALA A 30 4.99 8.06 -14.63
C ALA A 30 3.86 9.06 -14.85
N GLU A 31 4.12 10.32 -14.64
CA GLU A 31 3.20 11.41 -15.02
C GLU A 31 3.23 11.61 -16.55
N ARG A 32 4.35 11.31 -17.16
CA ARG A 32 4.56 11.25 -18.62
C ARG A 32 5.79 10.43 -18.95
N HIS A 33 5.89 9.98 -20.18
CA HIS A 33 7.11 9.37 -20.70
C HIS A 33 7.58 10.04 -22.01
N GLU A 34 8.84 9.88 -22.30
CA GLU A 34 9.44 10.25 -23.58
C GLU A 34 10.24 9.03 -24.11
N SER A 35 10.15 8.79 -25.41
CA SER A 35 10.91 7.71 -26.06
C SER A 35 11.81 8.30 -27.12
N ASP A 36 13.13 8.04 -27.02
CA ASP A 36 14.12 8.46 -27.99
C ASP A 36 15.24 7.43 -28.12
N GLY A 37 15.64 7.13 -29.35
CA GLY A 37 16.84 6.32 -29.66
C GLY A 37 16.86 4.93 -29.03
N GLY A 38 15.69 4.28 -28.78
CA GLY A 38 15.62 2.96 -28.14
C GLY A 38 15.62 3.01 -26.61
N LYS A 39 15.51 4.20 -26.02
CA LYS A 39 15.37 4.44 -24.61
C LYS A 39 14.02 5.05 -24.28
N VAL A 40 13.53 4.78 -23.07
CA VAL A 40 12.33 5.37 -22.49
C VAL A 40 12.72 6.09 -21.22
N THR A 41 12.33 7.37 -21.12
CA THR A 41 12.48 8.17 -19.91
C THR A 41 11.11 8.38 -19.28
N LEU A 42 10.94 7.89 -18.08
CA LEU A 42 9.74 8.07 -17.26
C LEU A 42 9.94 9.27 -16.33
N PHE A 43 8.98 10.19 -16.28
CA PHE A 43 8.99 11.37 -15.43
C PHE A 43 7.93 11.26 -14.35
N ASN A 44 8.28 11.55 -13.11
CA ASN A 44 7.39 11.65 -11.97
C ASN A 44 7.84 12.76 -11.00
N LYS A 45 7.08 13.01 -9.94
CA LYS A 45 7.40 14.06 -8.94
C LYS A 45 8.75 13.89 -8.24
N ALA A 46 9.31 12.68 -8.24
CA ALA A 46 10.60 12.39 -7.60
C ALA A 46 11.80 12.57 -8.54
N GLY A 47 11.55 12.76 -9.85
CA GLY A 47 12.57 12.93 -10.88
C GLY A 47 12.28 12.15 -12.15
N SER A 48 13.32 11.79 -12.90
CA SER A 48 13.21 11.00 -14.12
C SER A 48 14.02 9.69 -14.02
N THR A 49 13.51 8.64 -14.67
CA THR A 49 14.17 7.34 -14.76
C THR A 49 14.29 6.95 -16.23
N GLU A 50 15.51 6.74 -16.71
CA GLU A 50 15.78 6.29 -18.07
C GLU A 50 16.02 4.77 -18.09
N MET A 51 15.47 4.08 -19.08
CA MET A 51 15.62 2.64 -19.27
C MET A 51 15.60 2.28 -20.76
N ASP A 52 16.03 1.05 -21.08
CA ASP A 52 15.92 0.50 -22.41
C ASP A 52 14.44 0.29 -22.78
N ALA A 53 14.04 0.76 -23.96
CA ALA A 53 12.68 0.60 -24.47
C ALA A 53 12.27 -0.88 -24.60
N ALA A 54 13.22 -1.78 -24.84
CA ALA A 54 12.98 -3.22 -24.90
C ALA A 54 12.48 -3.82 -23.58
N LEU A 55 12.69 -3.14 -22.45
CA LEU A 55 12.19 -3.56 -21.14
C LEU A 55 10.73 -3.18 -20.94
N VAL A 56 10.18 -2.23 -21.71
CA VAL A 56 8.80 -1.76 -21.58
C VAL A 56 7.92 -2.50 -22.59
N VAL A 57 6.99 -3.29 -22.09
CA VAL A 57 6.05 -4.08 -22.92
C VAL A 57 4.91 -3.22 -23.44
N ARG A 58 4.37 -2.33 -22.56
CA ARG A 58 3.27 -1.42 -22.89
C ARG A 58 3.16 -0.29 -21.86
N PHE A 59 2.43 0.75 -22.22
CA PHE A 59 1.95 1.78 -21.29
C PHE A 59 0.46 1.57 -21.04
N GLU A 60 0.05 1.65 -19.77
CA GLU A 60 -1.34 1.61 -19.34
C GLU A 60 -1.67 2.97 -18.75
N GLN A 61 -2.67 3.66 -19.32
CA GLN A 61 -3.15 4.91 -18.73
C GLN A 61 -3.85 4.63 -17.41
N GLU A 62 -3.72 5.54 -16.46
CA GLU A 62 -4.52 5.53 -15.24
C GLU A 62 -5.95 5.97 -15.63
N ASP A 63 -6.78 5.00 -16.06
CA ASP A 63 -8.19 5.26 -16.34
C ASP A 63 -8.90 5.61 -15.02
N PHE A 64 -8.97 6.89 -14.72
CA PHE A 64 -10.03 7.43 -13.88
C PHE A 64 -11.34 7.45 -14.67
N GLN A 65 -11.82 6.30 -15.05
CA GLN A 65 -13.23 6.15 -15.31
C GLN A 65 -13.92 6.12 -13.95
N THR A 66 -14.52 7.24 -13.57
CA THR A 66 -15.70 7.18 -12.72
C THR A 66 -16.63 6.18 -13.40
N PRO A 67 -16.94 5.03 -12.82
CA PRO A 67 -17.97 4.19 -13.38
C PRO A 67 -19.26 5.01 -13.29
N ASP A 68 -19.81 5.40 -14.44
CA ASP A 68 -21.23 5.68 -14.52
C ASP A 68 -21.93 4.53 -13.80
N ALA A 69 -22.77 4.87 -12.84
CA ALA A 69 -23.45 3.94 -11.98
C ALA A 69 -24.26 2.93 -12.84
N VAL A 70 -23.61 1.85 -13.21
CA VAL A 70 -24.32 0.62 -13.56
C VAL A 70 -24.86 0.13 -12.22
N PRO A 71 -26.19 0.07 -12.03
CA PRO A 71 -26.73 -0.54 -10.83
C PRO A 71 -26.11 -1.94 -10.76
N PRO A 72 -25.51 -2.32 -9.63
CA PRO A 72 -24.92 -3.64 -9.50
C PRO A 72 -26.03 -4.66 -9.81
N PRO A 73 -25.72 -5.73 -10.58
CA PRO A 73 -26.66 -6.83 -10.71
C PRO A 73 -27.01 -7.24 -9.29
N ALA A 74 -28.33 -7.34 -9.02
CA ALA A 74 -28.85 -7.66 -7.71
C ALA A 74 -28.06 -8.86 -7.16
N ALA A 75 -27.08 -8.56 -6.32
CA ALA A 75 -26.34 -9.58 -5.60
C ALA A 75 -27.40 -10.29 -4.77
N ALA A 76 -27.59 -11.56 -5.04
CA ALA A 76 -28.34 -12.44 -4.16
C ALA A 76 -27.86 -12.11 -2.75
N ALA A 77 -28.80 -11.69 -1.90
CA ALA A 77 -28.52 -11.25 -0.55
C ALA A 77 -27.64 -12.29 0.13
N ALA A 78 -26.35 -11.98 0.24
CA ALA A 78 -25.50 -12.69 1.17
C ALA A 78 -26.16 -12.50 2.54
N PRO A 79 -26.30 -13.53 3.37
CA PRO A 79 -26.91 -13.41 4.68
C PRO A 79 -26.25 -12.24 5.39
N GLU A 80 -27.06 -11.33 5.95
CA GLU A 80 -26.58 -10.15 6.68
C GLU A 80 -25.54 -10.63 7.69
N ALA A 81 -24.26 -10.38 7.35
CA ALA A 81 -23.17 -10.75 8.22
C ALA A 81 -23.38 -9.96 9.51
N LYS A 82 -23.63 -10.65 10.62
CA LYS A 82 -23.52 -10.05 11.95
C LYS A 82 -22.32 -9.10 11.94
N PRO A 83 -22.41 -7.91 12.57
CA PRO A 83 -21.28 -6.99 12.61
C PRO A 83 -20.02 -7.78 12.97
N ALA A 84 -19.08 -7.86 12.02
CA ALA A 84 -17.94 -8.73 12.12
C ALA A 84 -17.21 -8.38 13.42
N ASN A 85 -17.14 -9.33 14.34
CA ASN A 85 -16.38 -9.14 15.58
C ASN A 85 -14.90 -8.93 15.15
N ILE A 86 -14.44 -7.71 15.33
CA ILE A 86 -13.07 -7.31 14.90
C ILE A 86 -12.02 -8.25 15.50
N SER A 87 -12.22 -8.68 16.75
CA SER A 87 -11.33 -9.63 17.40
C SER A 87 -11.28 -10.98 16.65
N GLU A 88 -12.42 -11.48 16.19
CA GLU A 88 -12.48 -12.71 15.40
C GLU A 88 -11.81 -12.56 14.03
N LEU A 89 -11.97 -11.41 13.36
CA LEU A 89 -11.27 -11.10 12.11
C LEU A 89 -9.77 -11.15 12.30
N VAL A 90 -9.27 -10.50 13.35
CA VAL A 90 -7.83 -10.45 13.68
C VAL A 90 -7.29 -11.85 13.98
N ASP A 91 -8.00 -12.62 14.80
CA ASP A 91 -7.59 -13.98 15.17
C ASP A 91 -7.60 -14.95 13.99
N ASN A 92 -8.61 -14.84 13.14
CA ASN A 92 -8.70 -15.66 11.92
C ASN A 92 -7.56 -15.34 10.95
N ALA A 93 -7.25 -14.06 10.73
CA ALA A 93 -6.13 -13.67 9.90
C ALA A 93 -4.79 -14.13 10.51
N ALA A 94 -4.59 -13.95 11.81
CA ALA A 94 -3.39 -14.42 12.50
C ALA A 94 -3.18 -15.92 12.30
N ARG A 95 -4.21 -16.74 12.55
CA ARG A 95 -4.16 -18.19 12.31
C ARG A 95 -3.91 -18.55 10.85
N LYS A 96 -4.58 -17.88 9.91
CA LYS A 96 -4.41 -18.07 8.46
C LYS A 96 -2.95 -17.91 8.03
N TYR A 97 -2.26 -16.91 8.57
CA TYR A 97 -0.87 -16.61 8.21
C TYR A 97 0.17 -17.18 9.19
N GLY A 98 -0.24 -18.01 10.15
CA GLY A 98 0.66 -18.66 11.10
C GLY A 98 1.34 -17.72 12.08
N LEU A 99 0.69 -16.59 12.41
CA LEU A 99 1.16 -15.65 13.41
C LEU A 99 0.44 -15.86 14.76
N PRO A 100 1.12 -15.59 15.90
CA PRO A 100 0.43 -15.57 17.18
C PRO A 100 -0.70 -14.53 17.19
N PRO A 101 -1.96 -14.90 17.52
CA PRO A 101 -3.07 -13.94 17.58
C PRO A 101 -2.78 -12.73 18.47
N ALA A 102 -2.16 -12.96 19.64
CA ALA A 102 -1.76 -11.89 20.54
C ALA A 102 -0.81 -10.86 19.91
N PHE A 103 0.07 -11.31 19.00
CA PHE A 103 0.99 -10.42 18.30
C PHE A 103 0.24 -9.53 17.29
N VAL A 104 -0.66 -10.11 16.48
CA VAL A 104 -1.45 -9.33 15.51
C VAL A 104 -2.41 -8.40 16.22
N ARG A 105 -3.04 -8.83 17.32
CA ARG A 105 -3.86 -7.96 18.17
C ARG A 105 -3.07 -6.75 18.70
N ALA A 106 -1.82 -6.94 19.11
CA ALA A 106 -0.97 -5.86 19.58
C ALA A 106 -0.67 -4.83 18.47
N VAL A 107 -0.45 -5.30 17.23
CA VAL A 107 -0.29 -4.41 16.07
C VAL A 107 -1.56 -3.61 15.84
N VAL A 108 -2.73 -4.24 15.76
CA VAL A 108 -4.03 -3.56 15.56
C VAL A 108 -4.32 -2.55 16.68
N ALA A 109 -4.00 -2.90 17.92
CA ALA A 109 -4.19 -2.00 19.07
C ALA A 109 -3.34 -0.72 18.94
N VAL A 110 -2.11 -0.84 18.46
CA VAL A 110 -1.20 0.32 18.30
C VAL A 110 -1.53 1.12 17.05
N GLU A 111 -1.94 0.46 15.96
CA GLU A 111 -2.24 1.12 14.69
C GLU A 111 -3.53 1.95 14.75
N SER A 112 -4.61 1.37 15.25
CA SER A 112 -5.93 2.00 15.20
C SER A 112 -6.69 2.00 16.52
N GLY A 113 -6.20 1.33 17.56
CA GLY A 113 -7.01 1.07 18.76
C GLY A 113 -8.30 0.30 18.45
N TYR A 114 -8.27 -0.57 17.43
CA TYR A 114 -9.44 -1.32 16.94
C TYR A 114 -10.53 -0.47 16.27
N HIS A 115 -10.22 0.74 15.79
CA HIS A 115 -11.16 1.57 15.06
C HIS A 115 -11.08 1.27 13.55
N PRO A 116 -12.12 0.66 12.95
CA PRO A 116 -12.06 0.24 11.54
C PRO A 116 -12.00 1.42 10.56
N ASP A 117 -12.54 2.57 10.94
CA ASP A 117 -12.60 3.77 10.11
C ASP A 117 -11.46 4.75 10.38
N ALA A 118 -10.44 4.32 11.14
CA ALA A 118 -9.30 5.17 11.48
C ALA A 118 -8.55 5.62 10.23
N VAL A 119 -8.25 6.92 10.15
CA VAL A 119 -7.41 7.51 9.10
C VAL A 119 -6.34 8.37 9.75
N SER A 120 -5.07 8.06 9.47
CA SER A 120 -3.96 8.84 10.01
C SER A 120 -3.77 10.16 9.25
N PRO A 121 -3.07 11.15 9.84
CA PRO A 121 -2.70 12.39 9.14
C PRO A 121 -1.84 12.14 7.87
N LYS A 122 -1.15 11.01 7.81
CA LYS A 122 -0.35 10.59 6.64
C LYS A 122 -1.17 9.81 5.60
N GLY A 123 -2.46 9.56 5.86
CA GLY A 123 -3.37 8.85 4.95
C GLY A 123 -3.36 7.33 5.08
N ALA A 124 -2.81 6.76 6.13
CA ALA A 124 -2.97 5.33 6.43
C ALA A 124 -4.40 5.05 6.91
N ILE A 125 -4.96 3.89 6.54
CA ILE A 125 -6.39 3.60 6.65
C ILE A 125 -6.63 2.28 7.39
N GLY A 126 -7.65 2.28 8.25
CA GLY A 126 -8.30 1.11 8.82
C GLY A 126 -7.56 0.47 9.99
N LEU A 127 -7.97 -0.74 10.35
CA LEU A 127 -7.53 -1.47 11.54
C LEU A 127 -6.02 -1.64 11.64
N MET A 128 -5.36 -1.91 10.54
CA MET A 128 -3.91 -2.12 10.45
C MET A 128 -3.17 -0.98 9.74
N GLN A 129 -3.81 0.18 9.59
CA GLN A 129 -3.26 1.43 9.08
C GLN A 129 -2.44 1.23 7.78
N LEU A 130 -3.06 0.62 6.78
CA LEU A 130 -2.41 0.42 5.50
C LEU A 130 -2.39 1.73 4.69
N MET A 131 -1.22 2.10 4.19
CA MET A 131 -1.12 3.16 3.18
C MET A 131 -1.84 2.73 1.90
N PRO A 132 -2.54 3.64 1.19
CA PRO A 132 -3.28 3.30 -0.04
C PRO A 132 -2.43 2.58 -1.10
N GLY A 133 -1.16 2.98 -1.25
CA GLY A 133 -0.23 2.31 -2.15
C GLY A 133 0.08 0.87 -1.73
N THR A 134 0.29 0.64 -0.44
CA THR A 134 0.51 -0.69 0.12
C THR A 134 -0.72 -1.57 -0.03
N ALA A 135 -1.90 -1.05 0.29
CA ALA A 135 -3.16 -1.79 0.15
C ALA A 135 -3.40 -2.22 -1.30
N ARG A 136 -3.19 -1.34 -2.27
CA ARG A 136 -3.27 -1.67 -3.70
C ARG A 136 -2.28 -2.75 -4.10
N GLY A 137 -1.03 -2.65 -3.68
CA GLY A 137 -0.02 -3.68 -3.95
C GLY A 137 -0.36 -5.05 -3.36
N LEU A 138 -1.16 -5.06 -2.30
CA LEU A 138 -1.67 -6.27 -1.66
C LEU A 138 -3.02 -6.75 -2.23
N GLY A 139 -3.64 -5.99 -3.16
CA GLY A 139 -4.94 -6.29 -3.75
C GLY A 139 -6.11 -6.15 -2.78
N ALA A 140 -6.05 -5.20 -1.84
CA ALA A 140 -7.04 -5.02 -0.78
C ALA A 140 -7.64 -3.61 -0.78
N ASP A 141 -8.94 -3.51 -0.47
CA ASP A 141 -9.56 -2.25 -0.08
C ASP A 141 -9.27 -1.98 1.40
N PRO A 142 -8.49 -0.93 1.73
CA PRO A 142 -8.14 -0.64 3.11
C PRO A 142 -9.32 -0.14 3.96
N ARG A 143 -10.44 0.27 3.33
CA ARG A 143 -11.67 0.66 4.03
C ARG A 143 -12.54 -0.53 4.40
N ASN A 144 -12.33 -1.68 3.79
CA ASN A 144 -13.02 -2.91 4.18
C ASN A 144 -12.26 -3.56 5.35
N PRO A 145 -12.87 -3.66 6.55
CA PRO A 145 -12.16 -4.15 7.74
C PRO A 145 -11.57 -5.55 7.57
N ALA A 146 -12.29 -6.46 6.93
CA ALA A 146 -11.82 -7.83 6.72
C ALA A 146 -10.62 -7.87 5.75
N GLN A 147 -10.68 -7.12 4.64
CA GLN A 147 -9.57 -7.04 3.69
C GLN A 147 -8.37 -6.31 4.28
N ASN A 148 -8.59 -5.27 5.08
CA ASN A 148 -7.54 -4.52 5.77
C ASN A 148 -6.76 -5.43 6.73
N VAL A 149 -7.47 -6.18 7.58
CA VAL A 149 -6.84 -7.11 8.53
C VAL A 149 -6.15 -8.27 7.80
N ASP A 150 -6.79 -8.87 6.79
CA ASP A 150 -6.18 -9.97 6.01
C ASP A 150 -4.88 -9.52 5.33
N ALA A 151 -4.93 -8.41 4.59
CA ALA A 151 -3.78 -7.87 3.86
C ALA A 151 -2.67 -7.38 4.79
N GLY A 152 -3.02 -6.68 5.87
CA GLY A 152 -2.05 -6.19 6.86
C GLY A 152 -1.35 -7.31 7.60
N THR A 153 -2.08 -8.37 7.96
CA THR A 153 -1.51 -9.55 8.62
C THR A 153 -0.60 -10.32 7.67
N ARG A 154 -1.00 -10.49 6.40
CA ARG A 154 -0.14 -11.08 5.36
C ARG A 154 1.14 -10.26 5.18
N TYR A 155 1.04 -8.94 5.07
CA TYR A 155 2.20 -8.07 4.92
C TYR A 155 3.15 -8.16 6.13
N LEU A 156 2.62 -8.19 7.35
CA LEU A 156 3.42 -8.39 8.56
C LEU A 156 4.16 -9.75 8.54
N ARG A 157 3.49 -10.81 8.07
CA ARG A 157 4.08 -12.15 7.89
C ARG A 157 5.22 -12.11 6.87
N ASP A 158 5.01 -11.45 5.73
CA ASP A 158 6.02 -11.34 4.68
C ASP A 158 7.26 -10.58 5.18
N LEU A 159 7.06 -9.53 5.99
CA LEU A 159 8.16 -8.80 6.62
C LEU A 159 8.91 -9.66 7.66
N LEU A 160 8.20 -10.47 8.45
CA LEU A 160 8.86 -11.40 9.36
C LEU A 160 9.73 -12.40 8.60
N LEU A 161 9.23 -12.94 7.48
CA LEU A 161 10.03 -13.83 6.63
C LEU A 161 11.24 -13.12 6.04
N LYS A 162 11.05 -11.90 5.54
CA LYS A 162 12.13 -11.09 4.96
C LYS A 162 13.25 -10.79 5.96
N TYR A 163 12.94 -10.67 7.22
CA TYR A 163 13.91 -10.33 8.28
C TYR A 163 14.19 -11.49 9.26
N ASP A 164 14.19 -12.73 8.77
CA ASP A 164 14.58 -13.93 9.51
C ASP A 164 13.82 -14.10 10.84
N SER A 165 12.53 -13.82 10.84
CA SER A 165 11.65 -13.84 12.02
C SER A 165 12.07 -12.88 13.14
N HIS A 166 12.83 -11.81 12.80
CA HIS A 166 13.27 -10.81 13.77
C HIS A 166 12.17 -9.74 13.99
N PRO A 167 11.41 -9.76 15.09
CA PRO A 167 10.21 -8.95 15.25
C PRO A 167 10.51 -7.45 15.23
N TYR A 168 11.62 -6.99 15.80
CA TYR A 168 12.01 -5.59 15.81
C TYR A 168 12.21 -5.03 14.39
N ARG A 169 12.88 -5.78 13.51
CA ARG A 169 13.10 -5.38 12.11
C ARG A 169 11.82 -5.42 11.30
N ALA A 170 11.00 -6.45 11.50
CA ALA A 170 9.71 -6.57 10.83
C ALA A 170 8.75 -5.43 11.22
N LEU A 171 8.64 -5.11 12.51
CA LEU A 171 7.84 -3.98 13.00
C LEU A 171 8.39 -2.64 12.52
N ALA A 172 9.72 -2.47 12.51
CA ALA A 172 10.35 -1.27 11.93
C ALA A 172 9.99 -1.10 10.46
N ALA A 173 10.05 -2.18 9.68
CA ALA A 173 9.69 -2.18 8.26
C ALA A 173 8.19 -1.96 8.03
N TYR A 174 7.34 -2.48 8.89
CA TYR A 174 5.90 -2.25 8.84
C TYR A 174 5.57 -0.76 8.99
N ASN A 175 6.17 -0.10 10.00
CA ASN A 175 5.91 1.30 10.32
C ASN A 175 6.66 2.29 9.41
N ALA A 176 7.95 2.07 9.16
CA ALA A 176 8.82 3.01 8.44
C ALA A 176 9.12 2.61 6.99
N GLY A 177 8.65 1.43 6.57
CA GLY A 177 8.95 0.85 5.28
C GLY A 177 10.25 0.03 5.25
N PRO A 178 10.31 -1.03 4.40
CA PRO A 178 11.50 -1.87 4.25
C PRO A 178 12.76 -1.09 3.86
N GLY A 179 12.64 -0.09 3.00
CA GLY A 179 13.77 0.73 2.56
C GLY A 179 14.46 1.48 3.70
N ALA A 180 13.74 1.87 4.77
CA ALA A 180 14.35 2.46 5.94
C ALA A 180 15.19 1.42 6.70
N VAL A 181 14.69 0.20 6.86
CA VAL A 181 15.42 -0.89 7.54
C VAL A 181 16.66 -1.30 6.76
N GLU A 182 16.59 -1.33 5.45
CA GLU A 182 17.73 -1.61 4.56
C GLU A 182 18.79 -0.50 4.66
N LYS A 183 18.36 0.76 4.56
CA LYS A 183 19.26 1.93 4.67
C LYS A 183 20.05 1.95 5.98
N TYR A 184 19.43 1.59 7.09
CA TYR A 184 20.06 1.63 8.42
C TYR A 184 20.57 0.25 8.88
N HIS A 185 20.49 -0.77 8.02
CA HIS A 185 20.87 -2.16 8.33
C HIS A 185 20.21 -2.71 9.62
N GLY A 186 19.03 -2.18 9.95
CA GLY A 186 18.30 -2.53 11.18
C GLY A 186 17.18 -1.56 11.50
N VAL A 187 16.84 -1.44 12.77
CA VAL A 187 15.83 -0.47 13.21
C VAL A 187 16.34 0.95 12.98
N PRO A 188 15.63 1.78 12.17
CA PRO A 188 16.06 3.14 11.90
C PRO A 188 15.98 4.01 13.17
N PRO A 189 16.81 5.06 13.30
CA PRO A 189 16.85 5.94 14.48
C PRO A 189 15.68 6.94 14.48
N TYR A 190 14.52 6.54 14.01
CA TYR A 190 13.31 7.36 14.01
C TYR A 190 12.57 7.19 15.33
N ARG A 191 12.38 8.28 16.08
CA ARG A 191 11.70 8.25 17.38
C ARG A 191 10.29 7.64 17.30
N GLU A 192 9.55 7.94 16.23
CA GLU A 192 8.23 7.38 15.98
C GLU A 192 8.29 5.85 15.85
N THR A 193 9.20 5.34 15.01
CA THR A 193 9.35 3.89 14.77
C THR A 193 9.83 3.14 16.02
N GLN A 194 10.77 3.71 16.77
CA GLN A 194 11.22 3.11 18.02
C GLN A 194 10.10 3.05 19.07
N ALA A 195 9.33 4.12 19.21
CA ALA A 195 8.17 4.14 20.10
C ALA A 195 7.08 3.14 19.65
N TYR A 196 6.83 3.04 18.34
CA TYR A 196 5.92 2.07 17.77
C TYR A 196 6.29 0.64 18.16
N ILE A 197 7.53 0.23 17.91
CA ILE A 197 8.02 -1.11 18.26
C ILE A 197 7.83 -1.39 19.75
N LEU A 198 8.25 -0.47 20.61
CA LEU A 198 8.11 -0.64 22.06
C LEU A 198 6.65 -0.77 22.49
N ASN A 199 5.74 -0.01 21.87
CA ASN A 199 4.32 -0.07 22.17
C ASN A 199 3.73 -1.42 21.74
N VAL A 200 4.02 -1.91 20.53
CA VAL A 200 3.54 -3.22 20.06
C VAL A 200 4.04 -4.33 20.98
N LEU A 201 5.34 -4.35 21.31
CA LEU A 201 5.90 -5.38 22.19
C LEU A 201 5.31 -5.33 23.59
N ARG A 202 5.06 -4.14 24.13
CA ARG A 202 4.39 -3.97 25.43
C ARG A 202 2.96 -4.52 25.41
N TYR A 203 2.20 -4.27 24.33
CA TYR A 203 0.87 -4.83 24.16
C TYR A 203 0.91 -6.36 24.03
N TRP A 204 1.85 -6.88 23.26
CA TRP A 204 2.00 -8.32 23.06
C TRP A 204 2.33 -9.08 24.35
N GLN A 205 3.12 -8.46 25.25
CA GLN A 205 3.51 -9.06 26.52
C GLN A 205 2.43 -8.94 27.62
N LYS A 206 1.41 -8.12 27.42
CA LYS A 206 0.33 -8.04 28.42
C LYS A 206 -0.44 -9.36 28.47
N PRO A 207 -0.75 -9.88 29.70
CA PRO A 207 -1.70 -10.99 29.83
C PRO A 207 -3.00 -10.59 29.12
N GLN A 208 -3.42 -11.44 28.18
CA GLN A 208 -4.73 -11.27 27.55
C GLN A 208 -5.74 -11.79 28.58
N THR A 209 -6.32 -10.91 29.35
CA THR A 209 -7.52 -11.23 30.15
C THR A 209 -8.67 -11.34 29.15
N ASP A 210 -9.21 -12.56 29.04
CA ASP A 210 -10.43 -12.90 28.29
C ASP A 210 -11.64 -12.11 28.83
#